data_1b6384e08af50c45233f7abd7c881426
#
_entry.id   1b6384e08af50c45233f7abd7c881426
#
_cell.length_a   1.000
_cell.length_b   1.000
_cell.length_c   1.000
_cell.angle_alpha   90.00
_cell.angle_beta   90.00
_cell.angle_gamma   90.00
#
_symmetry.space_group_name_H-M   'P 1'
#
loop_
_entity.id
_entity.type
_entity.pdbx_description
1 polymer ?
#
loop_
_entity_poly.entity_id
_entity_poly.type
_entity_poly.pdbx_seq_one_letter_code
_entity_poly.pdbx_strand_id
1 'polypeptide(L)'
;KRGDTGPSLAEQMITRGCRWRPSDRSKGSRVAGKNEVHRRLQVDEFTEEPRLIFFNTCTNIVAQLPSIPLDKKNPEDVDTKAEDHLYDALRYGIMTRPRFSIFDYDPMGRPSNTMPMADSTFGY
;
A
#
# COMPACT_ATOMS: atom_id res chain seq x y z
N LYS A 1 23.96 8.93 2.49
CA LYS A 1 23.99 10.27 1.89
C LYS A 1 24.83 10.22 0.62
N ARG A 2 24.18 10.43 -0.49
CA ARG A 2 24.88 10.46 -1.78
C ARG A 2 25.70 11.76 -1.83
N GLY A 3 26.97 11.66 -2.22
CA GLY A 3 27.82 12.81 -2.50
C GLY A 3 27.45 13.58 -3.77
N ASP A 4 26.34 13.27 -4.35
CA ASP A 4 25.80 13.90 -5.55
C ASP A 4 25.11 15.21 -5.21
N THR A 5 25.54 16.30 -5.85
CA THR A 5 24.93 17.63 -5.74
C THR A 5 23.78 17.84 -6.72
N GLY A 6 23.46 16.84 -7.56
CA GLY A 6 22.38 16.90 -8.53
C GLY A 6 21.00 16.56 -7.96
N PRO A 7 19.92 16.84 -8.69
CA PRO A 7 18.58 16.48 -8.29
C PRO A 7 18.41 14.95 -8.18
N SER A 8 17.68 14.50 -7.18
CA SER A 8 17.33 13.08 -7.02
C SER A 8 16.52 12.57 -8.22
N LEU A 9 16.49 11.26 -8.39
CA LEU A 9 15.67 10.65 -9.44
C LEU A 9 14.19 11.03 -9.31
N ALA A 10 13.68 11.08 -8.09
CA ALA A 10 12.30 11.49 -7.84
C ALA A 10 12.03 12.93 -8.28
N GLU A 11 12.95 13.85 -7.98
CA GLU A 11 12.85 15.25 -8.42
C GLU A 11 12.88 15.37 -9.94
N GLN A 12 13.75 14.61 -10.60
CA GLN A 12 13.79 14.57 -12.07
C GLN A 12 12.48 14.06 -12.67
N MET A 13 11.88 13.05 -12.06
CA MET A 13 10.59 12.51 -12.49
C MET A 13 9.45 13.51 -12.25
N ILE A 14 9.46 14.20 -11.12
CA ILE A 14 8.48 15.27 -10.81
C ILE A 14 8.55 16.38 -11.86
N THR A 15 9.76 16.81 -12.23
CA THR A 15 9.96 17.82 -13.28
C THR A 15 9.38 17.38 -14.62
N ARG A 16 9.35 16.08 -14.90
CA ARG A 16 8.76 15.49 -16.11
C ARG A 16 7.27 15.15 -15.99
N GLY A 17 6.62 15.58 -14.93
CA GLY A 17 5.18 15.39 -14.71
C GLY A 17 4.78 14.18 -13.87
N CYS A 18 5.73 13.33 -13.45
CA CYS A 18 5.44 12.22 -12.56
C CYS A 18 5.49 12.68 -11.10
N ARG A 19 4.33 12.80 -10.47
CA ARG A 19 4.23 13.25 -9.08
C ARG A 19 4.41 12.07 -8.12
N TRP A 20 5.50 12.07 -7.39
CA TRP A 20 5.82 11.07 -6.38
C TRP A 20 5.58 11.60 -4.97
N ARG A 21 5.18 10.69 -4.10
CA ARG A 21 5.13 10.93 -2.66
C ARG A 21 6.02 9.92 -1.95
N PRO A 22 6.77 10.36 -0.92
CA PRO A 22 7.49 9.43 -0.06
C PRO A 22 6.50 8.47 0.61
N SER A 23 6.85 7.19 0.66
CA SER A 23 6.12 6.22 1.47
C SER A 23 6.36 6.47 2.95
N ASP A 24 5.40 6.12 3.79
CA ASP A 24 5.57 6.16 5.24
C ASP A 24 6.61 5.12 5.68
N ARG A 25 7.68 5.60 6.29
CA ARG A 25 8.77 4.81 6.88
C ARG A 25 8.88 4.99 8.38
N SER A 26 7.87 5.53 9.02
CA SER A 26 7.83 5.68 10.47
C SER A 26 7.90 4.33 11.17
N LYS A 27 8.33 4.36 12.42
CA LYS A 27 8.40 3.15 13.24
C LYS A 27 7.03 2.48 13.33
N GLY A 28 6.99 1.19 13.04
CA GLY A 28 5.75 0.41 13.03
C GLY A 28 4.97 0.41 11.71
N SER A 29 5.34 1.25 10.74
CA SER A 29 4.65 1.32 9.44
C SER A 29 4.69 -0.02 8.67
N ARG A 30 5.75 -0.80 8.81
CA ARG A 30 5.85 -2.13 8.19
C ARG A 30 4.81 -3.11 8.75
N VAL A 31 4.72 -3.19 10.07
CA VAL A 31 3.74 -4.07 10.75
C VAL A 31 2.32 -3.60 10.46
N ALA A 32 2.05 -2.31 10.54
CA ALA A 32 0.75 -1.75 10.19
C ALA A 32 0.36 -2.07 8.74
N GLY A 33 1.28 -1.93 7.81
CA GLY A 33 1.07 -2.25 6.40
C GLY A 33 0.81 -3.74 6.18
N LYS A 34 1.57 -4.62 6.83
CA LYS A 34 1.34 -6.06 6.80
C LYS A 34 -0.08 -6.40 7.28
N ASN A 35 -0.48 -5.88 8.42
CA ASN A 35 -1.79 -6.13 8.98
C ASN A 35 -2.91 -5.64 8.04
N GLU A 36 -2.69 -4.50 7.39
CA GLU A 36 -3.65 -3.98 6.41
C GLU A 36 -3.75 -4.85 5.15
N VAL A 37 -2.64 -5.37 4.64
CA VAL A 37 -2.65 -6.35 3.53
C VAL A 37 -3.46 -7.58 3.92
N HIS A 38 -3.18 -8.16 5.09
CA HIS A 38 -3.88 -9.34 5.58
C HIS A 38 -5.38 -9.07 5.76
N ARG A 39 -5.72 -7.92 6.35
CA ARG A 39 -7.12 -7.55 6.56
C ARG A 39 -7.89 -7.43 5.24
N ARG A 40 -7.26 -6.92 4.20
CA ARG A 40 -7.92 -6.78 2.89
C ARG A 40 -8.01 -8.09 2.11
N LEU A 41 -7.14 -9.04 2.40
CA LEU A 41 -7.19 -10.38 1.79
C LEU A 41 -8.22 -11.28 2.47
N GLN A 42 -8.62 -10.98 3.70
CA GLN A 42 -9.67 -11.73 4.38
C GLN A 42 -11.02 -11.53 3.69
N VAL A 43 -11.77 -12.61 3.62
CA VAL A 43 -13.14 -12.57 3.13
C VAL A 43 -14.02 -11.89 4.17
N ASP A 44 -14.75 -10.87 3.75
CA ASP A 44 -15.71 -10.18 4.60
C ASP A 44 -16.94 -11.08 4.80
N GLU A 45 -17.37 -11.24 6.04
CA GLU A 45 -18.48 -12.13 6.40
C GLU A 45 -19.83 -11.69 5.83
N PHE A 46 -19.99 -10.39 5.55
CA PHE A 46 -21.24 -9.84 5.02
C PHE A 46 -21.30 -9.84 3.50
N THR A 47 -20.18 -9.53 2.84
CA THR A 47 -20.12 -9.45 1.38
C THR A 47 -19.67 -10.75 0.74
N GLU A 48 -19.11 -11.66 1.52
CA GLU A 48 -18.49 -12.91 1.06
C GLU A 48 -17.35 -12.70 0.07
N GLU A 49 -16.80 -11.48 0.01
CA GLU A 49 -15.73 -11.09 -0.89
C GLU A 49 -14.55 -10.47 -0.15
N PRO A 50 -13.31 -10.67 -0.63
CA PRO A 50 -12.16 -9.95 -0.13
C PRO A 50 -12.14 -8.53 -0.66
N ARG A 51 -11.52 -7.61 0.08
CA ARG A 51 -11.34 -6.20 -0.34
C ARG A 51 -10.11 -5.98 -1.22
N LEU A 52 -9.31 -7.00 -1.43
CA LEU A 52 -8.14 -6.99 -2.29
C LEU A 52 -8.16 -8.22 -3.17
N ILE A 53 -8.18 -8.01 -4.46
CA ILE A 53 -8.21 -9.05 -5.47
C ILE A 53 -7.07 -8.81 -6.45
N PHE A 54 -6.41 -9.86 -6.87
CA PHE A 54 -5.39 -9.82 -7.90
C PHE A 54 -5.93 -10.47 -9.19
N PHE A 55 -5.67 -9.84 -10.31
CA PHE A 55 -5.90 -10.50 -11.59
C PHE A 55 -4.97 -11.71 -11.73
N ASN A 56 -5.41 -12.76 -12.35
CA ASN A 56 -4.61 -13.96 -12.61
C ASN A 56 -3.39 -13.68 -13.50
N THR A 57 -3.41 -12.58 -14.24
CA THR A 57 -2.26 -12.10 -15.02
C THR A 57 -1.12 -11.52 -14.17
N CYS A 58 -1.40 -11.18 -12.90
CA CYS A 58 -0.39 -10.73 -11.94
C CYS A 58 0.37 -11.93 -11.33
N THR A 59 0.98 -12.75 -12.18
CA THR A 59 1.54 -14.05 -11.82
C THR A 59 2.62 -13.96 -10.73
N ASN A 60 3.44 -12.94 -10.75
CA ASN A 60 4.54 -12.80 -9.79
C ASN A 60 4.04 -12.55 -8.37
N ILE A 61 3.10 -11.62 -8.18
CA ILE A 61 2.57 -11.34 -6.85
C ILE A 61 1.74 -12.51 -6.32
N VAL A 62 0.97 -13.15 -7.18
CA VAL A 62 0.16 -14.32 -6.82
C VAL A 62 1.05 -15.48 -6.35
N ALA A 63 2.21 -15.69 -6.98
CA ALA A 63 3.16 -16.72 -6.58
C ALA A 63 3.95 -16.35 -5.32
N GLN A 64 4.39 -15.10 -5.19
CA GLN A 64 5.28 -14.68 -4.10
C GLN A 64 4.54 -14.42 -2.79
N LEU A 65 3.36 -13.84 -2.83
CA LEU A 65 2.64 -13.40 -1.63
C LEU A 65 2.45 -14.51 -0.58
N PRO A 66 2.05 -15.74 -0.95
CA PRO A 66 1.90 -16.83 0.02
C PRO A 66 3.23 -17.37 0.56
N SER A 67 4.33 -17.13 -0.14
CA SER A 67 5.64 -17.70 0.18
C SER A 67 6.58 -16.76 0.94
N ILE A 68 6.14 -15.52 1.22
CA ILE A 68 6.96 -14.56 1.96
C ILE A 68 7.15 -15.02 3.40
N PRO A 69 8.39 -15.30 3.83
CA PRO A 69 8.66 -15.75 5.18
C PRO A 69 8.51 -14.61 6.20
N LEU A 70 8.12 -14.97 7.40
CA LEU A 70 8.16 -14.06 8.55
C LEU A 70 9.60 -13.87 9.04
N ASP A 71 9.91 -12.69 9.56
CA ASP A 71 11.19 -12.42 10.18
C ASP A 71 11.39 -13.31 11.41
N LYS A 72 12.54 -13.97 11.50
CA LYS A 72 12.87 -14.88 12.61
C LYS A 72 13.04 -14.15 13.95
N LYS A 73 13.44 -12.88 13.90
CA LYS A 73 13.65 -12.05 15.10
C LYS A 73 12.40 -11.30 15.51
N ASN A 74 11.58 -10.94 14.53
CA ASN A 74 10.33 -10.23 14.75
C ASN A 74 9.23 -10.90 13.92
N PRO A 75 8.54 -11.93 14.46
CA PRO A 75 7.50 -12.66 13.73
C PRO A 75 6.30 -11.81 13.30
N GLU A 76 6.19 -10.60 13.82
CA GLU A 76 5.16 -9.64 13.41
C GLU A 76 5.48 -8.96 12.07
N ASP A 77 6.72 -9.05 11.61
CA ASP A 77 7.18 -8.49 10.34
C ASP A 77 7.58 -9.59 9.34
N VAL A 78 7.77 -9.21 8.10
CA VAL A 78 8.31 -10.09 7.06
C VAL A 78 9.83 -10.04 7.04
N ASP A 79 10.45 -11.15 6.61
CA ASP A 79 11.90 -11.24 6.51
C ASP A 79 12.43 -10.26 5.45
N THR A 80 13.20 -9.26 5.91
CA THR A 80 13.81 -8.24 5.05
C THR A 80 14.95 -8.77 4.19
N LYS A 81 15.42 -9.98 4.44
CA LYS A 81 16.46 -10.64 3.64
C LYS A 81 15.87 -11.44 2.49
N ALA A 82 14.58 -11.71 2.52
CA ALA A 82 13.88 -12.34 1.42
C ALA A 82 13.63 -11.33 0.30
N GLU A 83 13.33 -11.84 -0.89
CA GLU A 83 12.95 -11.01 -2.03
C GLU A 83 11.53 -10.48 -1.83
N ASP A 84 11.41 -9.33 -1.18
CA ASP A 84 10.16 -8.73 -0.72
C ASP A 84 9.72 -7.50 -1.54
N HIS A 85 10.38 -7.21 -2.66
CA HIS A 85 10.14 -6.01 -3.45
C HIS A 85 8.69 -5.84 -3.91
N LEU A 86 8.06 -6.92 -4.38
CA LEU A 86 6.65 -6.88 -4.80
C LEU A 86 5.72 -6.68 -3.62
N TYR A 87 6.01 -7.32 -2.50
CA TYR A 87 5.27 -7.16 -1.26
C TYR A 87 5.37 -5.73 -0.73
N ASP A 88 6.55 -5.16 -0.72
CA ASP A 88 6.78 -3.78 -0.31
C ASP A 88 6.03 -2.79 -1.21
N ALA A 89 6.07 -2.99 -2.52
CA ALA A 89 5.31 -2.17 -3.46
C ALA A 89 3.80 -2.25 -3.20
N LEU A 90 3.27 -3.45 -2.98
CA LEU A 90 1.88 -3.67 -2.62
C LEU A 90 1.52 -2.96 -1.31
N ARG A 91 2.33 -3.15 -0.29
CA ARG A 91 2.14 -2.54 1.03
C ARG A 91 2.12 -1.02 0.96
N TYR A 92 3.08 -0.42 0.26
CA TYR A 92 3.10 1.04 0.07
C TYR A 92 1.87 1.54 -0.70
N GLY A 93 1.47 0.83 -1.74
CA GLY A 93 0.27 1.18 -2.50
C GLY A 93 -1.01 1.14 -1.65
N ILE A 94 -1.16 0.11 -0.84
CA ILE A 94 -2.32 -0.04 0.05
C ILE A 94 -2.34 1.05 1.13
N MET A 95 -1.19 1.35 1.74
CA MET A 95 -1.09 2.33 2.82
C MET A 95 -1.27 3.78 2.34
N THR A 96 -1.08 4.05 1.07
CA THR A 96 -1.31 5.39 0.50
C THR A 96 -2.78 5.63 0.14
N ARG A 97 -3.61 4.59 0.06
CA ARG A 97 -5.03 4.76 -0.23
C ARG A 97 -5.85 4.94 1.04
N PRO A 98 -6.79 5.88 1.05
CA PRO A 98 -7.68 6.04 2.18
C PRO A 98 -8.53 4.76 2.37
N ARG A 99 -8.79 4.41 3.62
CA ARG A 99 -9.72 3.35 3.95
C ARG A 99 -11.13 3.87 3.73
N PHE A 100 -11.86 3.24 2.85
CA PHE A 100 -13.30 3.46 2.81
C PHE A 100 -13.92 2.66 3.95
N SER A 101 -14.57 3.36 4.86
CA SER A 101 -15.47 2.72 5.81
C SER A 101 -16.72 2.28 5.05
N ILE A 102 -17.29 1.12 5.43
CA ILE A 102 -18.61 0.70 4.93
C ILE A 102 -19.70 1.73 5.28
N PHE A 103 -19.47 2.56 6.28
CA PHE A 103 -20.36 3.67 6.65
C PHE A 103 -20.26 4.86 5.67
N ASP A 104 -19.21 4.93 4.88
CA ASP A 104 -19.03 5.94 3.83
C ASP A 104 -19.57 5.46 2.47
N TYR A 105 -20.14 4.25 2.41
CA TYR A 105 -20.76 3.73 1.21
C TYR A 105 -22.12 4.38 1.00
N ASP A 106 -22.18 5.29 0.06
CA ASP A 106 -23.45 5.80 -0.48
C ASP A 106 -23.87 4.91 -1.65
N PRO A 107 -24.96 4.14 -1.51
CA PRO A 107 -25.45 3.27 -2.58
C PRO A 107 -25.87 4.07 -3.82
N MET A 108 -26.03 5.38 -3.72
CA MET A 108 -26.31 6.29 -4.85
C MET A 108 -25.03 6.79 -5.53
N GLY A 109 -23.85 6.39 -5.06
CA GLY A 109 -22.56 6.77 -5.64
C GLY A 109 -22.20 8.24 -5.47
N ARG A 110 -22.85 8.94 -4.55
CA ARG A 110 -22.49 10.33 -4.25
C ARG A 110 -21.20 10.32 -3.43
N PRO A 111 -20.20 11.15 -3.77
CA PRO A 111 -19.05 11.31 -2.92
C PRO A 111 -19.55 11.82 -1.55
N SER A 112 -19.28 11.06 -0.49
CA SER A 112 -19.62 11.53 0.85
C SER A 112 -18.82 12.80 1.12
N ASN A 113 -19.48 13.85 1.55
CA ASN A 113 -18.82 15.09 1.97
C ASN A 113 -17.89 14.89 3.19
N THR A 114 -17.89 13.70 3.74
CA THR A 114 -17.02 13.28 4.84
C THR A 114 -15.72 12.64 4.35
N MET A 115 -15.50 12.54 3.02
CA MET A 115 -14.15 12.23 2.57
C MET A 115 -13.22 13.29 3.13
N PRO A 116 -12.29 12.90 4.01
CA PRO A 116 -11.23 13.82 4.31
C PRO A 116 -10.67 14.28 2.98
N MET A 117 -10.39 15.54 2.85
CA MET A 117 -9.80 16.15 1.66
C MET A 117 -8.43 15.55 1.36
N ALA A 118 -8.41 14.20 1.33
CA ALA A 118 -7.22 13.43 1.02
C ALA A 118 -6.60 13.92 -0.29
N ASP A 119 -7.46 14.33 -1.21
CA ASP A 119 -7.05 14.86 -2.49
C ASP A 119 -6.28 16.17 -2.36
N SER A 120 -6.71 17.07 -1.47
CA SER A 120 -5.96 18.29 -1.19
C SER A 120 -4.66 18.02 -0.44
N THR A 121 -4.64 17.00 0.43
CA THR A 121 -3.44 16.56 1.14
C THR A 121 -2.43 15.93 0.18
N PHE A 122 -2.89 15.36 -0.91
CA PHE A 122 -2.04 14.73 -1.92
C PHE A 122 -1.45 15.73 -2.91
N GLY A 123 -1.89 16.98 -2.92
CA GLY A 123 -1.34 18.01 -3.79
C GLY A 123 -1.40 17.65 -5.29
N TYR A 124 -2.33 16.84 -5.65
CA TYR A 124 -2.54 16.42 -7.03
C TYR A 124 -3.37 17.44 -7.77
#